data_4d36ab6494594d62142fc0d3f14ea23a
#
_entry.id   4d36ab6494594d62142fc0d3f14ea23a
#
_cell.length_a   1.000
_cell.length_b   1.000
_cell.length_c   1.000
_cell.angle_alpha   90.00
_cell.angle_beta   90.00
_cell.angle_gamma   90.00
#
_symmetry.space_group_name_H-M   'P 1'
#
loop_
_entity.id
_entity.type
_entity.pdbx_description
1 polymer ?
#
loop_
_entity_poly.entity_id
_entity_poly.type
_entity_poly.pdbx_seq_one_letter_code
_entity_poly.pdbx_strand_id
1 'polypeptide(L)'
;GGLFVPQSFPQVDVQAICGLEYPEMAAAIVGQYLTDYSQQFLAEAAKATYGEAFGGKAGYLAPVSDSVYSLELWHGPTCAFKDYALQLMPKLLVEAKKNLNRTEKTLILVATSGDTGKAALDGYHDIPGVEIAVFFPTGGTSEIQRLQMATQEGENLSLIHI
;
A
#
# COMPACT_ATOMS: atom_id res chain seq x y z
N GLY A 1 11.93 -18.33 10.77
CA GLY A 1 11.60 -17.49 9.62
C GLY A 1 10.68 -18.18 8.65
N GLY A 2 9.94 -17.40 7.92
CA GLY A 2 9.00 -17.85 6.91
C GLY A 2 8.07 -16.71 6.54
N LEU A 3 7.28 -16.93 5.49
CA LEU A 3 6.23 -16.01 5.06
C LEU A 3 4.88 -16.70 5.20
N PHE A 4 3.89 -15.95 5.65
CA PHE A 4 2.52 -16.42 5.61
C PHE A 4 2.03 -16.42 4.16
N VAL A 5 1.42 -17.52 3.76
CA VAL A 5 0.79 -17.68 2.45
C VAL A 5 -0.66 -18.12 2.65
N PRO A 6 -1.57 -17.87 1.69
CA PRO A 6 -2.92 -18.38 1.77
C PRO A 6 -2.94 -19.90 1.84
N GLN A 7 -3.85 -20.46 2.62
CA GLN A 7 -4.05 -21.92 2.71
C GLN A 7 -4.61 -22.48 1.40
N SER A 8 -5.38 -21.67 0.68
CA SER A 8 -5.94 -21.97 -0.64
C SER A 8 -6.09 -20.69 -1.45
N PHE A 9 -6.14 -20.82 -2.78
CA PHE A 9 -6.46 -19.72 -3.67
C PHE A 9 -7.95 -19.74 -4.01
N PRO A 10 -8.74 -18.76 -3.54
CA PRO A 10 -10.15 -18.67 -3.86
C PRO A 10 -10.37 -18.58 -5.37
N GLN A 11 -11.43 -19.22 -5.84
CA GLN A 11 -11.88 -19.06 -7.22
C GLN A 11 -12.59 -17.71 -7.36
N VAL A 12 -12.15 -16.90 -8.29
CA VAL A 12 -12.73 -15.58 -8.59
C VAL A 12 -13.50 -15.69 -9.90
N ASP A 13 -14.75 -15.26 -9.89
CA ASP A 13 -15.51 -15.10 -11.13
C ASP A 13 -14.98 -13.87 -11.87
N VAL A 14 -14.13 -14.11 -12.87
CA VAL A 14 -13.50 -13.06 -13.68
C VAL A 14 -14.55 -12.21 -14.39
N GLN A 15 -15.67 -12.80 -14.83
CA GLN A 15 -16.72 -12.05 -15.53
C GLN A 15 -17.45 -11.09 -14.58
N ALA A 16 -17.61 -11.46 -13.32
CA ALA A 16 -18.22 -10.60 -12.32
C ALA A 16 -17.34 -9.37 -11.95
N ILE A 17 -16.02 -9.46 -12.10
CA ILE A 17 -15.10 -8.40 -11.70
C ILE A 17 -14.51 -7.60 -12.87
N CYS A 18 -14.51 -8.11 -14.10
CA CYS A 18 -13.85 -7.47 -15.24
C CYS A 18 -14.49 -6.14 -15.68
N GLY A 19 -15.71 -5.83 -15.25
CA GLY A 19 -16.41 -4.58 -15.52
C GLY A 19 -16.35 -3.57 -14.36
N LEU A 20 -15.68 -3.91 -13.27
CA LEU A 20 -15.55 -3.05 -12.09
C LEU A 20 -14.40 -2.05 -12.26
N GLU A 21 -14.55 -0.90 -11.62
CA GLU A 21 -13.43 0.02 -11.44
C GLU A 21 -12.37 -0.61 -10.52
N TYR A 22 -11.11 -0.16 -10.64
CA TYR A 22 -10.00 -0.77 -9.90
C TYR A 22 -10.22 -0.88 -8.37
N PRO A 23 -10.74 0.17 -7.67
CA PRO A 23 -11.02 0.06 -6.24
C PRO A 23 -12.04 -1.04 -5.89
N GLU A 24 -13.08 -1.18 -6.70
CA GLU A 24 -14.11 -2.19 -6.50
C GLU A 24 -13.57 -3.60 -6.73
N MET A 25 -12.78 -3.78 -7.80
CA MET A 25 -12.09 -5.03 -8.09
C MET A 25 -11.11 -5.40 -6.96
N ALA A 26 -10.33 -4.43 -6.47
CA ALA A 26 -9.40 -4.64 -5.36
C ALA A 26 -10.13 -5.09 -4.09
N ALA A 27 -11.24 -4.43 -3.72
CA ALA A 27 -12.05 -4.82 -2.57
C ALA A 27 -12.63 -6.24 -2.73
N ALA A 28 -13.14 -6.58 -3.91
CA ALA A 28 -13.70 -7.89 -4.19
C ALA A 28 -12.65 -9.01 -4.07
N ILE A 29 -11.44 -8.79 -4.58
CA ILE A 29 -10.34 -9.77 -4.52
C ILE A 29 -9.76 -9.87 -3.11
N VAL A 30 -9.43 -8.74 -2.48
CA VAL A 30 -8.86 -8.71 -1.13
C VAL A 30 -9.82 -9.31 -0.11
N GLY A 31 -11.13 -9.09 -0.27
CA GLY A 31 -12.17 -9.64 0.59
C GLY A 31 -12.27 -11.17 0.58
N GLN A 32 -11.71 -11.85 -0.43
CA GLN A 32 -11.62 -13.31 -0.44
C GLN A 32 -10.59 -13.85 0.57
N TYR A 33 -9.61 -13.02 0.91
CA TYR A 33 -8.53 -13.38 1.83
C TYR A 33 -8.71 -12.78 3.21
N LEU A 34 -9.21 -11.55 3.30
CA LEU A 34 -9.39 -10.81 4.54
C LEU A 34 -10.82 -10.93 5.06
N THR A 35 -11.21 -12.14 5.44
CA THR A 35 -12.58 -12.49 5.86
C THR A 35 -12.98 -11.90 7.23
N ASP A 36 -12.01 -11.39 7.99
CA ASP A 36 -12.23 -10.76 9.30
C ASP A 36 -12.64 -9.28 9.18
N TYR A 37 -12.61 -8.72 7.96
CA TYR A 37 -13.03 -7.36 7.67
C TYR A 37 -14.39 -7.33 7.00
N SER A 38 -15.20 -6.31 7.30
CA SER A 38 -16.47 -6.14 6.60
C SER A 38 -16.25 -5.73 5.13
N GLN A 39 -17.11 -6.20 4.25
CA GLN A 39 -17.06 -5.83 2.83
C GLN A 39 -17.22 -4.31 2.62
N GLN A 40 -18.03 -3.65 3.45
CA GLN A 40 -18.18 -2.21 3.43
C GLN A 40 -16.86 -1.51 3.73
N PHE A 41 -16.15 -1.91 4.79
CA PHE A 41 -14.85 -1.36 5.13
C PHE A 41 -13.83 -1.56 4.00
N LEU A 42 -13.76 -2.75 3.43
CA LEU A 42 -12.81 -3.04 2.33
C LEU A 42 -13.10 -2.18 1.10
N ALA A 43 -14.38 -1.97 0.75
CA ALA A 43 -14.77 -1.10 -0.36
C ALA A 43 -14.38 0.38 -0.09
N GLU A 44 -14.65 0.88 1.11
CA GLU A 44 -14.29 2.24 1.51
C GLU A 44 -12.76 2.42 1.55
N ALA A 45 -12.02 1.47 2.12
CA ALA A 45 -10.57 1.49 2.19
C ALA A 45 -9.92 1.44 0.80
N ALA A 46 -10.41 0.57 -0.09
CA ALA A 46 -9.92 0.48 -1.46
C ALA A 46 -10.20 1.77 -2.25
N LYS A 47 -11.40 2.33 -2.12
CA LYS A 47 -11.78 3.60 -2.76
C LYS A 47 -10.91 4.76 -2.27
N ALA A 48 -10.68 4.84 -0.96
CA ALA A 48 -9.83 5.88 -0.36
C ALA A 48 -8.35 5.69 -0.71
N THR A 49 -7.92 4.47 -1.05
CA THR A 49 -6.54 4.18 -1.43
C THR A 49 -6.29 4.45 -2.92
N TYR A 50 -7.10 3.84 -3.79
CA TYR A 50 -6.84 3.79 -5.22
C TYR A 50 -7.59 4.86 -6.03
N GLY A 51 -8.13 5.86 -5.35
CA GLY A 51 -8.85 6.97 -5.97
C GLY A 51 -7.92 8.10 -6.42
N GLU A 52 -8.08 9.27 -5.80
CA GLU A 52 -7.40 10.52 -6.17
C GLU A 52 -5.87 10.43 -6.11
N ALA A 53 -5.32 9.74 -5.10
CA ALA A 53 -3.88 9.57 -4.93
C ALA A 53 -3.17 8.86 -6.11
N PHE A 54 -3.93 8.11 -6.90
CA PHE A 54 -3.45 7.48 -8.14
C PHE A 54 -3.86 8.23 -9.41
N GLY A 55 -4.46 9.41 -9.27
CA GLY A 55 -4.91 10.22 -10.41
C GLY A 55 -5.92 9.50 -11.31
N GLY A 56 -6.71 8.57 -10.77
CA GLY A 56 -7.63 7.73 -11.53
C GLY A 56 -6.96 6.68 -12.42
N LYS A 57 -5.66 6.40 -12.20
CA LYS A 57 -4.88 5.47 -13.03
C LYS A 57 -4.38 4.24 -12.27
N ALA A 58 -5.02 3.88 -11.15
CA ALA A 58 -4.71 2.62 -10.48
C ALA A 58 -5.02 1.46 -11.44
N GLY A 59 -4.02 0.58 -11.65
CA GLY A 59 -4.15 -0.55 -12.58
C GLY A 59 -4.26 -0.18 -14.07
N TYR A 60 -3.77 1.00 -14.47
CA TYR A 60 -3.87 1.47 -15.85
C TYR A 60 -3.10 0.56 -16.82
N LEU A 61 -3.79 0.18 -17.89
CA LEU A 61 -3.24 -0.62 -18.99
C LEU A 61 -2.96 0.29 -20.18
N ALA A 62 -1.70 0.63 -20.43
CA ALA A 62 -1.26 1.40 -21.57
C ALA A 62 -1.12 0.50 -22.81
N PRO A 63 -1.81 0.75 -23.92
CA PRO A 63 -1.63 -0.03 -25.14
C PRO A 63 -0.24 0.24 -25.74
N VAL A 64 0.47 -0.84 -26.06
CA VAL A 64 1.78 -0.81 -26.71
C VAL A 64 1.64 -1.21 -28.20
N SER A 65 0.78 -2.18 -28.47
CA SER A 65 0.40 -2.60 -29.84
C SER A 65 -0.99 -3.24 -29.81
N ASP A 66 -1.47 -3.77 -30.92
CA ASP A 66 -2.82 -4.37 -31.04
C ASP A 66 -3.13 -5.46 -30.01
N SER A 67 -2.12 -6.14 -29.50
CA SER A 67 -2.29 -7.26 -28.56
C SER A 67 -1.38 -7.20 -27.32
N VAL A 68 -0.60 -6.12 -27.16
CA VAL A 68 0.33 -5.95 -26.06
C VAL A 68 -0.02 -4.72 -25.26
N TYR A 69 -0.10 -4.89 -23.95
CA TYR A 69 -0.38 -3.81 -23.00
C TYR A 69 0.71 -3.78 -21.94
N SER A 70 1.03 -2.57 -21.48
CA SER A 70 1.86 -2.35 -20.28
C SER A 70 0.94 -2.07 -19.09
N LEU A 71 1.06 -2.85 -18.03
CA LEU A 71 0.43 -2.52 -16.75
C LEU A 71 1.33 -1.51 -16.02
N GLU A 72 0.87 -0.26 -15.97
CA GLU A 72 1.61 0.84 -15.36
C GLU A 72 1.34 0.91 -13.85
N LEU A 73 2.37 0.68 -13.05
CA LEU A 73 2.26 0.61 -11.58
C LEU A 73 2.88 1.82 -10.85
N TRP A 74 3.25 2.88 -11.57
CA TRP A 74 3.91 4.07 -11.01
C TRP A 74 3.00 5.30 -10.83
N HIS A 75 1.70 5.14 -10.97
CA HIS A 75 0.76 6.26 -10.84
C HIS A 75 0.37 6.60 -9.40
N GLY A 76 0.92 5.90 -8.42
CA GLY A 76 0.71 6.19 -7.01
C GLY A 76 1.54 7.37 -6.49
N PRO A 77 1.34 7.80 -5.24
CA PRO A 77 1.91 9.02 -4.68
C PRO A 77 3.44 9.04 -4.63
N THR A 78 4.09 7.89 -4.59
CA THR A 78 5.57 7.81 -4.55
C THR A 78 6.19 7.33 -5.85
N CYS A 79 5.37 7.12 -6.88
CA CYS A 79 5.78 6.61 -8.20
C CYS A 79 6.41 5.21 -8.14
N ALA A 80 6.12 4.43 -7.11
CA ALA A 80 6.58 3.06 -6.94
C ALA A 80 5.39 2.09 -6.91
N PHE A 81 5.54 0.89 -7.48
CA PHE A 81 4.51 -0.15 -7.42
C PHE A 81 4.13 -0.55 -5.99
N LYS A 82 5.00 -0.27 -5.04
CA LYS A 82 4.80 -0.51 -3.61
C LYS A 82 3.66 0.31 -3.02
N ASP A 83 3.27 1.40 -3.66
CA ASP A 83 2.13 2.22 -3.26
C ASP A 83 0.83 1.40 -3.21
N TYR A 84 0.67 0.43 -4.10
CA TYR A 84 -0.52 -0.42 -4.12
C TYR A 84 -0.75 -1.18 -2.80
N ALA A 85 0.31 -1.61 -2.15
CA ALA A 85 0.21 -2.29 -0.86
C ALA A 85 0.31 -1.30 0.31
N LEU A 86 1.28 -0.39 0.27
CA LEU A 86 1.62 0.46 1.41
C LEU A 86 0.65 1.62 1.64
N GLN A 87 -0.19 1.96 0.68
CA GLN A 87 -1.31 2.90 0.87
C GLN A 87 -2.57 2.23 1.46
N LEU A 88 -2.75 0.92 1.25
CA LEU A 88 -3.88 0.17 1.81
C LEU A 88 -3.57 -0.38 3.21
N MET A 89 -2.36 -0.87 3.42
CA MET A 89 -1.95 -1.57 4.64
C MET A 89 -2.17 -0.78 5.95
N PRO A 90 -1.92 0.55 6.03
CA PRO A 90 -2.22 1.33 7.23
C PRO A 90 -3.70 1.33 7.61
N LYS A 91 -4.60 1.39 6.63
CA LYS A 91 -6.06 1.35 6.85
C LYS A 91 -6.48 -0.01 7.43
N LEU A 92 -5.94 -1.09 6.86
CA LEU A 92 -6.16 -2.44 7.39
C LEU A 92 -5.62 -2.59 8.81
N LEU A 93 -4.43 -2.06 9.10
CA LEU A 93 -3.84 -2.10 10.45
C LEU A 93 -4.71 -1.38 11.48
N VAL A 94 -5.18 -0.18 11.17
CA VAL A 94 -6.03 0.61 12.07
C VAL A 94 -7.35 -0.12 12.36
N GLU A 95 -8.00 -0.65 11.35
CA GLU A 95 -9.25 -1.41 11.51
C GLU A 95 -9.02 -2.73 12.28
N ALA A 96 -7.91 -3.44 12.03
CA ALA A 96 -7.55 -4.63 12.79
C ALA A 96 -7.37 -4.32 14.28
N LYS A 97 -6.66 -3.23 14.61
CA LYS A 97 -6.49 -2.78 16.00
C LYS A 97 -7.83 -2.48 16.66
N LYS A 98 -8.71 -1.79 15.96
CA LYS A 98 -10.06 -1.48 16.43
C LYS A 98 -10.88 -2.75 16.69
N ASN A 99 -10.90 -3.69 15.75
CA ASN A 99 -11.62 -4.96 15.87
C ASN A 99 -11.10 -5.83 17.02
N LEU A 100 -9.80 -5.74 17.31
CA LEU A 100 -9.14 -6.47 18.40
C LEU A 100 -9.10 -5.69 19.72
N ASN A 101 -9.73 -4.50 19.80
CA ASN A 101 -9.68 -3.60 20.95
C ASN A 101 -8.23 -3.28 21.42
N ARG A 102 -7.31 -3.13 20.47
CA ARG A 102 -5.91 -2.80 20.72
C ARG A 102 -5.71 -1.29 20.75
N THR A 103 -5.18 -0.77 21.84
CA THR A 103 -4.96 0.67 22.06
C THR A 103 -3.48 1.06 22.12
N GLU A 104 -2.58 0.07 22.27
CA GLU A 104 -1.15 0.31 22.32
C GLU A 104 -0.61 0.90 21.02
N LYS A 105 0.38 1.78 21.09
CA LYS A 105 1.07 2.29 19.90
C LYS A 105 1.73 1.14 19.11
N THR A 106 1.66 1.22 17.80
CA THR A 106 2.34 0.29 16.90
C THR A 106 3.56 0.98 16.30
N LEU A 107 4.72 0.37 16.43
CA LEU A 107 5.94 0.83 15.78
C LEU A 107 6.19 0.00 14.51
N ILE A 108 6.22 0.66 13.38
CA ILE A 108 6.60 0.08 12.09
C ILE A 108 8.10 0.28 11.88
N LEU A 109 8.85 -0.81 11.72
CA LEU A 109 10.27 -0.77 11.42
C LEU A 109 10.51 -1.19 9.98
N VAL A 110 11.19 -0.33 9.23
CA VAL A 110 11.51 -0.57 7.81
C VAL A 110 13.02 -0.46 7.63
N ALA A 111 13.64 -1.49 7.07
CA ALA A 111 15.01 -1.41 6.55
C ALA A 111 14.94 -1.42 5.03
N THR A 112 15.50 -0.41 4.38
CA THR A 112 15.31 -0.20 2.94
C THR A 112 16.52 0.42 2.27
N SER A 113 16.64 0.15 0.97
CA SER A 113 17.59 0.86 0.09
C SER A 113 16.92 1.92 -0.81
N GLY A 114 15.64 2.27 -0.57
CA GLY A 114 14.99 3.31 -1.37
C GLY A 114 13.46 3.27 -1.36
N ASP A 115 12.84 2.85 -2.47
CA ASP A 115 11.40 2.98 -2.76
C ASP A 115 10.47 2.46 -1.66
N THR A 116 10.82 1.35 -1.01
CA THR A 116 10.00 0.79 0.07
C THR A 116 9.91 1.73 1.26
N GLY A 117 11.02 2.39 1.61
CA GLY A 117 11.05 3.38 2.69
C GLY A 117 10.16 4.57 2.38
N LYS A 118 10.29 5.13 1.18
CA LYS A 118 9.45 6.27 0.77
C LYS A 118 7.97 5.90 0.75
N ALA A 119 7.61 4.77 0.16
CA ALA A 119 6.22 4.33 0.09
C ALA A 119 5.64 4.04 1.48
N ALA A 120 6.45 3.50 2.41
CA ALA A 120 6.03 3.27 3.79
C ALA A 120 5.87 4.58 4.56
N LEU A 121 6.82 5.52 4.47
CA LEU A 121 6.70 6.84 5.08
C LEU A 121 5.46 7.57 4.61
N ASP A 122 5.18 7.54 3.30
CA ASP A 122 4.01 8.17 2.72
C ASP A 122 2.69 7.51 3.17
N GLY A 123 2.64 6.17 3.18
CA GLY A 123 1.44 5.45 3.59
C GLY A 123 1.11 5.54 5.08
N TYR A 124 2.14 5.65 5.93
CA TYR A 124 1.98 5.67 7.39
C TYR A 124 2.07 7.05 8.02
N HIS A 125 2.32 8.14 7.24
CA HIS A 125 2.41 9.47 7.81
C HIS A 125 1.10 9.86 8.50
N ASP A 126 1.23 10.43 9.69
CA ASP A 126 0.14 10.95 10.53
C ASP A 126 -1.00 9.95 10.82
N ILE A 127 -0.72 8.64 10.73
CA ILE A 127 -1.69 7.61 11.13
C ILE A 127 -1.77 7.53 12.66
N PRO A 128 -2.96 7.78 13.26
CA PRO A 128 -3.11 7.79 14.71
C PRO A 128 -2.71 6.46 15.37
N GLY A 129 -1.89 6.53 16.41
CA GLY A 129 -1.43 5.37 17.17
C GLY A 129 -0.40 4.48 16.43
N VAL A 130 0.21 5.02 15.37
CA VAL A 130 1.30 4.38 14.63
C VAL A 130 2.51 5.30 14.61
N GLU A 131 3.68 4.76 14.89
CA GLU A 131 4.98 5.39 14.68
C GLU A 131 5.71 4.58 13.59
N ILE A 132 6.52 5.24 12.77
CA ILE A 132 7.33 4.55 11.77
C ILE A 132 8.77 5.02 11.82
N ALA A 133 9.70 4.07 11.83
CA ALA A 133 11.13 4.31 11.73
C ALA A 133 11.71 3.59 10.50
N VAL A 134 12.31 4.36 9.61
CA VAL A 134 12.92 3.87 8.37
C VAL A 134 14.43 3.95 8.49
N PHE A 135 15.09 2.81 8.39
CA PHE A 135 16.54 2.68 8.37
C PHE A 135 17.02 2.51 6.92
N PHE A 136 17.98 3.32 6.52
CA PHE A 136 18.56 3.24 5.17
C PHE A 136 20.07 3.38 5.20
N PRO A 137 20.83 2.70 4.29
CA PRO A 137 22.27 2.72 4.31
C PRO A 137 22.83 4.05 3.81
N THR A 138 23.84 4.58 4.53
CA THR A 138 24.59 5.76 4.10
C THR A 138 25.27 5.47 2.76
N GLY A 139 24.95 6.26 1.72
CA GLY A 139 25.47 6.07 0.36
C GLY A 139 24.91 4.86 -0.39
N GLY A 140 23.95 4.12 0.19
CA GLY A 140 23.33 2.95 -0.43
C GLY A 140 21.99 3.21 -1.13
N THR A 141 21.56 4.47 -1.20
CA THR A 141 20.36 4.91 -1.92
C THR A 141 20.73 5.91 -3.02
N SER A 142 19.91 6.01 -4.07
CA SER A 142 20.06 7.11 -5.02
C SER A 142 19.72 8.44 -4.36
N GLU A 143 20.25 9.53 -4.89
CA GLU A 143 19.99 10.87 -4.34
C GLU A 143 18.51 11.22 -4.38
N ILE A 144 17.79 10.83 -5.44
CA ILE A 144 16.34 11.04 -5.57
C ILE A 144 15.60 10.30 -4.47
N GLN A 145 15.89 9.02 -4.24
CA GLN A 145 15.25 8.22 -3.20
C GLN A 145 15.52 8.78 -1.80
N ARG A 146 16.77 9.20 -1.54
CA ARG A 146 17.15 9.86 -0.30
C ARG A 146 16.33 11.12 -0.06
N LEU A 147 16.25 11.99 -1.08
CA LEU A 147 15.48 13.24 -1.02
C LEU A 147 13.98 12.97 -0.82
N GLN A 148 13.41 12.01 -1.53
CA GLN A 148 12.00 11.62 -1.35
C GLN A 148 11.68 11.19 0.08
N MET A 149 12.60 10.47 0.74
CA MET A 149 12.41 10.08 2.15
C MET A 149 12.64 11.28 3.09
N ALA A 150 13.70 12.05 2.86
CA ALA A 150 14.10 13.16 3.74
C ALA A 150 13.14 14.35 3.73
N THR A 151 12.37 14.51 2.66
CA THR A 151 11.36 15.58 2.53
C THR A 151 9.94 15.13 2.88
N GLN A 152 9.76 13.88 3.29
CA GLN A 152 8.46 13.43 3.76
C GLN A 152 8.13 14.07 5.10
N GLU A 153 7.03 14.79 5.14
CA GLU A 153 6.50 15.40 6.36
C GLU A 153 5.58 14.44 7.10
N GLY A 154 5.52 14.59 8.43
CA GLY A 154 4.68 13.80 9.32
C GLY A 154 5.26 13.78 10.74
N GLU A 155 4.40 13.90 11.76
CA GLU A 155 4.83 13.98 13.16
C GLU A 155 5.28 12.63 13.74
N ASN A 156 4.85 11.53 13.14
CA ASN A 156 5.11 10.16 13.58
C ASN A 156 6.23 9.46 12.81
N LEU A 157 7.02 10.21 12.01
CA LEU A 157 8.05 9.66 11.14
C LEU A 157 9.44 9.80 11.74
N SER A 158 10.24 8.76 11.62
CA SER A 158 11.67 8.77 11.94
C SER A 158 12.48 8.20 10.77
N LEU A 159 13.45 8.96 10.30
CA LEU A 159 14.36 8.54 9.24
C LEU A 159 15.77 8.41 9.81
N ILE A 160 16.34 7.21 9.74
CA ILE A 160 17.61 6.86 10.37
C ILE A 160 18.57 6.29 9.32
N HIS A 161 19.69 6.93 9.11
CA HIS A 161 20.73 6.36 8.26
C HIS A 161 21.76 5.58 9.08
N ILE A 162 22.20 4.48 8.54
CA ILE A 162 23.12 3.54 9.14
C ILE A 162 24.32 3.26 8.23
#